data_2a79b9d80f3e488ef93845a615487142
#
_entry.id   2a79b9d80f3e488ef93845a615487142
#
_cell.length_a   1.000
_cell.length_b   1.000
_cell.length_c   1.000
_cell.angle_alpha   90.00
_cell.angle_beta   90.00
_cell.angle_gamma   90.00
#
_symmetry.space_group_name_H-M   'P 1'
#
loop_
_entity.id
_entity.type
_entity.pdbx_description
1 polymer ?
#
loop_
_entity_poly.entity_id
_entity_poly.type
_entity_poly.pdbx_seq_one_letter_code
_entity_poly.pdbx_strand_id
1 'polypeptide(L)'
;MSEQLPTVSDLLVSSAASLVNLAGIRLTEQEHKDPAAAKEAIEAARALLPLCPEEAVAPIKEALSQVQMLYVKETDERAKARSKIWTPGSP
;
A
#
# COMPACT_ATOMS: atom_id res chain seq x y z
N MET A 1 -30.07 2.78 22.80
CA MET A 1 -29.23 3.01 21.73
C MET A 1 -29.22 1.85 20.75
N SER A 2 -29.50 2.10 19.57
CA SER A 2 -29.50 1.00 18.65
C SER A 2 -28.08 0.77 18.17
N GLU A 3 -27.74 -0.45 18.11
CA GLU A 3 -26.48 -0.84 17.57
C GLU A 3 -26.62 -1.05 16.12
N GLN A 4 -25.83 -0.30 15.40
CA GLN A 4 -25.85 -0.42 13.97
C GLN A 4 -24.68 -1.26 13.54
N LEU A 5 -24.99 -2.32 12.85
CA LEU A 5 -23.95 -3.12 12.25
C LEU A 5 -23.45 -2.42 11.02
N PRO A 6 -22.15 -2.49 10.75
CA PRO A 6 -21.65 -1.93 9.51
C PRO A 6 -22.17 -2.72 8.32
N THR A 7 -22.35 -2.04 7.22
CA THR A 7 -22.74 -2.71 6.00
C THR A 7 -21.51 -3.34 5.35
N VAL A 8 -21.73 -4.22 4.40
CA VAL A 8 -20.62 -4.81 3.66
C VAL A 8 -19.84 -3.71 2.96
N SER A 9 -20.55 -2.73 2.40
CA SER A 9 -19.87 -1.59 1.75
C SER A 9 -18.97 -0.85 2.73
N ASP A 10 -19.49 -0.60 3.95
CA ASP A 10 -18.67 0.09 4.96
C ASP A 10 -17.41 -0.68 5.28
N LEU A 11 -17.53 -1.99 5.43
CA LEU A 11 -16.38 -2.81 5.74
C LEU A 11 -15.38 -2.87 4.59
N LEU A 12 -15.88 -2.90 3.37
CA LEU A 12 -15.00 -2.91 2.21
C LEU A 12 -14.20 -1.62 2.12
N VAL A 13 -14.86 -0.49 2.30
CA VAL A 13 -14.18 0.81 2.26
C VAL A 13 -13.17 0.91 3.39
N SER A 14 -13.58 0.55 4.58
CA SER A 14 -12.73 0.60 5.75
C SER A 14 -11.51 -0.30 5.59
N SER A 15 -11.72 -1.50 5.08
CA SER A 15 -10.64 -2.44 4.86
C SER A 15 -9.66 -1.95 3.81
N ALA A 16 -10.18 -1.44 2.70
CA ALA A 16 -9.32 -0.92 1.64
C ALA A 16 -8.49 0.25 2.15
N ALA A 17 -9.11 1.17 2.88
CA ALA A 17 -8.40 2.31 3.43
C ALA A 17 -7.33 1.87 4.43
N SER A 18 -7.65 0.90 5.26
CA SER A 18 -6.69 0.37 6.23
C SER A 18 -5.50 -0.29 5.55
N LEU A 19 -5.77 -1.01 4.48
CA LEU A 19 -4.69 -1.66 3.73
C LEU A 19 -3.77 -0.64 3.08
N VAL A 20 -4.34 0.42 2.52
CA VAL A 20 -3.53 1.48 1.92
C VAL A 20 -2.68 2.15 3.00
N ASN A 21 -3.28 2.41 4.16
CA ASN A 21 -2.56 3.02 5.25
C ASN A 21 -1.42 2.12 5.74
N LEU A 22 -1.69 0.84 5.87
CA LEU A 22 -0.67 -0.11 6.28
C LEU A 22 0.47 -0.15 5.27
N ALA A 23 0.14 -0.13 3.98
CA ALA A 23 1.17 -0.13 2.96
C ALA A 23 2.07 1.10 3.10
N GLY A 24 1.47 2.25 3.36
CA GLY A 24 2.24 3.47 3.57
C GLY A 24 3.20 3.35 4.75
N ILE A 25 2.72 2.80 5.84
CA ILE A 25 3.56 2.61 7.03
C ILE A 25 4.72 1.68 6.71
N ARG A 26 4.43 0.59 5.99
CA ARG A 26 5.46 -0.38 5.64
C ARG A 26 6.48 0.15 4.64
N LEU A 27 6.21 1.30 4.05
CA LEU A 27 7.13 1.91 3.11
C LEU A 27 7.87 3.11 3.67
N THR A 28 7.33 3.75 4.70
CA THR A 28 7.88 5.01 5.16
C THR A 28 8.46 4.97 6.57
N GLU A 29 7.91 4.15 7.46
CA GLU A 29 8.39 4.12 8.83
C GLU A 29 9.55 3.16 8.97
N GLN A 30 10.68 3.71 9.39
CA GLN A 30 11.93 2.95 9.44
C GLN A 30 11.80 1.64 10.21
N GLU A 31 11.14 1.69 11.35
CA GLU A 31 11.05 0.53 12.22
C GLU A 31 10.11 -0.53 11.69
N HIS A 32 9.24 -0.14 10.74
CA HIS A 32 8.23 -1.06 10.22
C HIS A 32 8.39 -1.31 8.72
N LYS A 33 9.52 -0.92 8.17
CA LYS A 33 9.72 -1.05 6.73
C LYS A 33 9.71 -2.50 6.29
N ASP A 34 8.85 -2.78 5.35
CA ASP A 34 8.71 -4.13 4.81
C ASP A 34 8.02 -4.02 3.45
N PRO A 35 8.81 -3.81 2.39
CA PRO A 35 8.22 -3.64 1.06
C PRO A 35 7.41 -4.84 0.59
N ALA A 36 7.76 -6.04 1.01
CA ALA A 36 6.97 -7.21 0.63
C ALA A 36 5.57 -7.15 1.24
N ALA A 37 5.49 -6.78 2.52
CA ALA A 37 4.19 -6.62 3.17
C ALA A 37 3.42 -5.47 2.54
N ALA A 38 4.11 -4.40 2.16
CA ALA A 38 3.46 -3.28 1.49
C ALA A 38 2.86 -3.73 0.17
N LYS A 39 3.58 -4.55 -0.59
CA LYS A 39 3.07 -5.06 -1.86
C LYS A 39 1.82 -5.87 -1.65
N GLU A 40 1.82 -6.73 -0.63
CA GLU A 40 0.63 -7.51 -0.32
C GLU A 40 -0.56 -6.61 -0.01
N ALA A 41 -0.34 -5.57 0.79
CA ALA A 41 -1.41 -4.67 1.17
C ALA A 41 -1.93 -3.91 -0.05
N ILE A 42 -1.02 -3.49 -0.93
CA ILE A 42 -1.41 -2.80 -2.16
C ILE A 42 -2.28 -3.70 -3.03
N GLU A 43 -1.87 -4.95 -3.20
CA GLU A 43 -2.61 -5.87 -4.04
C GLU A 43 -3.96 -6.19 -3.45
N ALA A 44 -4.03 -6.33 -2.13
CA ALA A 44 -5.30 -6.58 -1.46
C ALA A 44 -6.25 -5.38 -1.62
N ALA A 45 -5.73 -4.17 -1.46
CA ALA A 45 -6.54 -2.98 -1.62
C ALA A 45 -7.07 -2.87 -3.06
N ARG A 46 -6.23 -3.17 -4.03
CA ARG A 46 -6.65 -3.15 -5.42
C ARG A 46 -7.76 -4.15 -5.69
N ALA A 47 -7.68 -5.30 -5.04
CA ALA A 47 -8.71 -6.32 -5.22
C ALA A 47 -10.04 -5.90 -4.63
N LEU A 48 -10.01 -5.08 -3.58
CA LEU A 48 -11.24 -4.63 -2.95
C LEU A 48 -11.89 -3.45 -3.66
N LEU A 49 -11.11 -2.68 -4.43
CA LEU A 49 -11.64 -1.48 -5.07
C LEU A 49 -12.89 -1.71 -5.90
N PRO A 50 -12.95 -2.73 -6.76
CA PRO A 50 -14.16 -2.94 -7.58
C PRO A 50 -15.38 -3.28 -6.75
N LEU A 51 -15.19 -3.68 -5.50
CA LEU A 51 -16.30 -4.05 -4.63
C LEU A 51 -16.76 -2.89 -3.78
N CYS A 52 -16.01 -1.79 -3.76
CA CYS A 52 -16.37 -0.62 -2.98
C CYS A 52 -17.41 0.21 -3.70
N PRO A 53 -18.24 0.98 -2.97
CA PRO A 53 -19.18 1.88 -3.61
C PRO A 53 -18.45 2.94 -4.42
N GLU A 54 -19.08 3.34 -5.50
CA GLU A 54 -18.45 4.19 -6.49
C GLU A 54 -17.93 5.49 -5.89
N GLU A 55 -18.68 6.07 -4.97
CA GLU A 55 -18.28 7.34 -4.38
C GLU A 55 -17.05 7.22 -3.50
N ALA A 56 -16.71 6.02 -3.06
CA ALA A 56 -15.53 5.82 -2.23
C ALA A 56 -14.30 5.44 -3.04
N VAL A 57 -14.48 5.07 -4.30
CA VAL A 57 -13.38 4.55 -5.11
C VAL A 57 -12.33 5.60 -5.41
N ALA A 58 -12.75 6.81 -5.78
CA ALA A 58 -11.81 7.83 -6.22
C ALA A 58 -10.77 8.20 -5.15
N PRO A 59 -11.18 8.53 -3.91
CA PRO A 59 -10.18 8.86 -2.89
C PRO A 59 -9.29 7.69 -2.54
N ILE A 60 -9.81 6.47 -2.50
CA ILE A 60 -9.00 5.31 -2.20
C ILE A 60 -8.01 5.05 -3.34
N LYS A 61 -8.48 5.19 -4.57
CA LYS A 61 -7.64 4.98 -5.73
C LYS A 61 -6.48 5.98 -5.76
N GLU A 62 -6.77 7.22 -5.39
CA GLU A 62 -5.72 8.23 -5.35
C GLU A 62 -4.68 7.91 -4.28
N ALA A 63 -5.13 7.55 -3.09
CA ALA A 63 -4.22 7.17 -2.03
C ALA A 63 -3.41 5.95 -2.42
N LEU A 64 -4.05 5.00 -3.08
CA LEU A 64 -3.37 3.80 -3.55
C LEU A 64 -2.30 4.14 -4.58
N SER A 65 -2.59 5.08 -5.47
CA SER A 65 -1.59 5.52 -6.45
C SER A 65 -0.36 6.09 -5.77
N GLN A 66 -0.57 6.90 -4.74
CA GLN A 66 0.54 7.49 -4.00
C GLN A 66 1.39 6.41 -3.33
N VAL A 67 0.73 5.43 -2.75
CA VAL A 67 1.46 4.34 -2.09
C VAL A 67 2.21 3.51 -3.12
N GLN A 68 1.62 3.30 -4.28
CA GLN A 68 2.31 2.56 -5.34
C GLN A 68 3.55 3.29 -5.81
N MET A 69 3.50 4.61 -5.87
CA MET A 69 4.67 5.39 -6.22
C MET A 69 5.74 5.27 -5.15
N LEU A 70 5.33 5.27 -3.88
CA LEU A 70 6.28 5.07 -2.79
C LEU A 70 6.93 3.69 -2.88
N TYR A 71 6.14 2.70 -3.25
CA TYR A 71 6.67 1.35 -3.39
C TYR A 71 7.73 1.29 -4.48
N VAL A 72 7.44 1.89 -5.63
CA VAL A 72 8.40 1.92 -6.72
C VAL A 72 9.67 2.63 -6.30
N LYS A 73 9.54 3.77 -5.63
CA LYS A 73 10.68 4.52 -5.19
C LYS A 73 11.53 3.73 -4.20
N GLU A 74 10.87 3.09 -3.24
CA GLU A 74 11.59 2.33 -2.23
C GLU A 74 12.34 1.15 -2.84
N THR A 75 11.70 0.41 -3.73
CA THR A 75 12.34 -0.74 -4.35
C THR A 75 13.45 -0.30 -5.30
N ASP A 76 13.27 0.83 -5.96
CA ASP A 76 14.31 1.37 -6.83
C ASP A 76 15.54 1.77 -6.03
N GLU A 77 15.34 2.42 -4.89
CA GLU A 77 16.45 2.82 -4.04
C GLU A 77 17.18 1.62 -3.48
N ARG A 78 16.45 0.57 -3.13
CA ARG A 78 17.07 -0.65 -2.65
C ARG A 78 17.89 -1.32 -3.73
N ALA A 79 17.40 -1.31 -4.95
CA ALA A 79 18.12 -1.87 -6.08
C ALA A 79 19.41 -1.09 -6.34
N LYS A 80 19.32 0.23 -6.24
CA LYS A 80 20.51 1.07 -6.42
C LYS A 80 21.52 0.85 -5.32
N ALA A 81 21.06 0.74 -4.08
CA ALA A 81 21.96 0.49 -2.96
C ALA A 81 22.65 -0.85 -3.11
N ARG A 82 21.92 -1.86 -3.53
CA ARG A 82 22.49 -3.18 -3.74
C ARG A 82 23.53 -3.15 -4.86
N SER A 83 23.23 -2.45 -5.92
CA SER A 83 24.17 -2.28 -7.03
C SER A 83 25.45 -1.61 -6.59
N LYS A 84 25.31 -0.59 -5.74
CA LYS A 84 26.46 0.14 -5.24
C LYS A 84 27.33 -0.73 -4.36
N ILE A 85 26.69 -1.52 -3.50
CA ILE A 85 27.43 -2.36 -2.58
C ILE A 85 28.14 -3.47 -3.34
N TRP A 86 27.48 -3.99 -4.36
CA TRP A 86 28.02 -5.09 -5.13
C TRP A 86 28.43 -4.59 -6.50
N THR A 87 29.70 -4.39 -6.69
CA THR A 87 30.23 -3.91 -7.96
C THR A 87 31.34 -4.81 -8.42
N PRO A 88 31.01 -6.00 -8.86
CA PRO A 88 32.04 -6.96 -9.26
C PRO A 88 32.78 -6.43 -10.48
N GLY A 89 34.05 -6.65 -10.49
CA GLY A 89 34.85 -6.20 -11.60
C GLY A 89 35.04 -4.69 -11.60
N SER A 90 34.52 -4.04 -10.62
CA SER A 90 34.73 -2.63 -10.51
C SER A 90 36.18 -2.39 -10.18
N PRO A 91 36.87 -1.62 -10.97
CA PRO A 91 38.25 -1.34 -10.67
C PRO A 91 38.37 -0.55 -9.39
#